data_5be91755c5bc31418793f3a252935a0a
#
_entry.id   5be91755c5bc31418793f3a252935a0a
#
_cell.length_a   1.000
_cell.length_b   1.000
_cell.length_c   1.000
_cell.angle_alpha   90.00
_cell.angle_beta   90.00
_cell.angle_gamma   90.00
#
_symmetry.space_group_name_H-M   'P 1'
#
loop_
_entity.id
_entity.type
_entity.pdbx_description
1 polymer ?
#
loop_
_entity_poly.entity_id
_entity_poly.type
_entity_poly.pdbx_seq_one_letter_code
_entity_poly.pdbx_strand_id
1 'polypeptide(L)'
;DHRDGEVSVHGWTKGSGLRLDNAYSLFPTAAVFVITDIGRDGMLEGPDVDGLARSAELADAPIIASGGVSSLADITALAQIPGLGGVITGKAVYEGRFSVAQALETLRDAQKGAFS
;
A
#
# COMPACT_ATOMS: atom_id res chain seq x y z
N ASP A 1 9.22 4.81 2.83
CA ASP A 1 8.81 5.67 1.70
C ASP A 1 9.70 5.40 0.50
N HIS A 2 9.12 5.27 -0.68
CA HIS A 2 9.89 5.03 -1.90
C HIS A 2 9.33 5.81 -3.09
N ARG A 3 10.19 6.05 -4.08
CA ARG A 3 9.82 6.58 -5.39
C ARG A 3 10.33 5.59 -6.45
N ASP A 4 9.42 5.02 -7.20
CA ASP A 4 9.73 4.03 -8.25
C ASP A 4 10.63 2.89 -7.76
N GLY A 5 10.43 2.44 -6.52
CA GLY A 5 11.16 1.34 -5.91
C GLY A 5 12.49 1.71 -5.26
N GLU A 6 12.89 2.97 -5.26
CA GLU A 6 14.04 3.45 -4.51
C GLU A 6 13.59 4.04 -3.17
N VAL A 7 14.15 3.55 -2.07
CA VAL A 7 13.84 4.09 -0.73
C VAL A 7 14.31 5.53 -0.64
N SER A 8 13.41 6.40 -0.19
CA SER A 8 13.64 7.82 -0.06
C SER A 8 13.96 8.19 1.39
N VAL A 9 14.82 9.19 1.57
CA VAL A 9 15.27 9.69 2.87
C VAL A 9 15.18 11.22 2.90
N HIS A 10 15.45 11.81 4.06
CA HIS A 10 15.49 13.27 4.24
C HIS A 10 14.18 13.96 3.82
N GLY A 11 13.04 13.45 4.31
CA GLY A 11 11.74 14.03 4.00
C GLY A 11 11.38 13.98 2.52
N TRP A 12 11.77 12.90 1.83
CA TRP A 12 11.53 12.64 0.41
C TRP A 12 12.40 13.47 -0.55
N THR A 13 13.38 14.20 -0.03
CA THR A 13 14.22 15.08 -0.84
C THR A 13 15.42 14.39 -1.48
N LYS A 14 15.71 13.16 -1.05
CA LYS A 14 16.90 12.44 -1.51
C LYS A 14 16.60 10.94 -1.65
N GLY A 15 17.04 10.34 -2.76
CA GLY A 15 17.11 8.90 -2.91
C GLY A 15 18.25 8.31 -2.07
N SER A 16 18.04 7.12 -1.52
CA SER A 16 19.02 6.44 -0.67
C SER A 16 19.99 5.56 -1.45
N GLY A 17 19.67 5.24 -2.71
CA GLY A 17 20.36 4.20 -3.47
C GLY A 17 19.92 2.78 -3.12
N LEU A 18 19.10 2.61 -2.10
CA LEU A 18 18.58 1.30 -1.66
C LEU A 18 17.28 0.99 -2.40
N ARG A 19 17.23 -0.17 -3.05
CA ARG A 19 15.99 -0.64 -3.68
C ARG A 19 15.03 -1.18 -2.62
N LEU A 20 13.75 -0.89 -2.80
CA LEU A 20 12.68 -1.37 -1.91
C LEU A 20 12.74 -2.88 -1.72
N ASP A 21 12.98 -3.64 -2.79
CA ASP A 21 13.07 -5.10 -2.75
C ASP A 21 14.12 -5.62 -1.77
N ASN A 22 15.16 -4.84 -1.52
CA ASN A 22 16.26 -5.21 -0.62
C ASN A 22 16.10 -4.66 0.79
N ALA A 23 15.18 -3.71 0.99
CA ALA A 23 15.01 -3.04 2.27
C ALA A 23 14.47 -3.98 3.35
N TYR A 24 13.59 -4.91 2.99
CA TYR A 24 12.90 -5.78 3.96
C TYR A 24 13.87 -6.65 4.77
N SER A 25 14.89 -7.17 4.12
CA SER A 25 15.88 -8.03 4.80
C SER A 25 16.76 -7.29 5.79
N LEU A 26 16.81 -5.95 5.73
CA LEU A 26 17.57 -5.13 6.67
C LEU A 26 16.85 -4.95 8.00
N PHE A 27 15.57 -5.28 8.09
CA PHE A 27 14.77 -5.10 9.29
C PHE A 27 14.05 -6.40 9.68
N PRO A 28 14.83 -7.45 10.07
CA PRO A 28 14.25 -8.78 10.30
C PRO A 28 13.33 -8.86 11.51
N THR A 29 13.37 -7.87 12.39
CA THR A 29 12.51 -7.82 13.59
C THR A 29 11.30 -6.92 13.44
N ALA A 30 11.07 -6.36 12.26
CA ALA A 30 9.91 -5.51 12.03
C ALA A 30 8.62 -6.33 12.17
N ALA A 31 7.64 -5.79 12.91
CA ALA A 31 6.32 -6.41 13.05
C ALA A 31 5.44 -6.15 11.85
N VAL A 32 5.67 -5.06 11.14
CA VAL A 32 4.92 -4.63 9.97
C VAL A 32 5.77 -3.65 9.17
N PHE A 33 5.55 -3.60 7.85
CA PHE A 33 6.13 -2.58 6.99
C PHE A 33 5.02 -1.68 6.46
N VAL A 34 5.13 -0.38 6.70
CA VAL A 34 4.28 0.62 6.05
C VAL A 34 5.02 1.13 4.83
N ILE A 35 4.45 0.92 3.66
CA ILE A 35 5.07 1.32 2.40
C ILE A 35 4.29 2.47 1.79
N THR A 36 4.92 3.63 1.64
CA THR A 36 4.35 4.77 0.96
C THR A 36 5.00 4.95 -0.41
N ASP A 37 4.19 4.87 -1.45
CA ASP A 37 4.61 5.23 -2.81
C ASP A 37 4.46 6.75 -2.96
N ILE A 38 5.54 7.48 -2.78
CA ILE A 38 5.49 8.96 -2.76
C ILE A 38 5.23 9.56 -4.14
N GLY A 39 5.47 8.80 -5.21
CA GLY A 39 5.12 9.22 -6.57
C GLY A 39 3.61 9.18 -6.82
N ARG A 40 2.86 8.41 -6.05
CA ARG A 40 1.41 8.25 -6.19
C ARG A 40 0.62 8.87 -5.03
N ASP A 41 1.28 9.15 -3.90
CA ASP A 41 0.63 9.67 -2.70
C ASP A 41 -0.05 11.01 -2.99
N GLY A 42 -1.34 11.09 -2.69
CA GLY A 42 -2.16 12.27 -2.95
C GLY A 42 -2.51 12.54 -4.40
N MET A 43 -2.09 11.71 -5.35
CA MET A 43 -2.33 11.92 -6.78
C MET A 43 -3.67 11.34 -7.26
N LEU A 44 -4.30 10.46 -6.51
CA LEU A 44 -5.57 9.81 -6.86
C LEU A 44 -5.53 9.09 -8.21
N GLU A 45 -4.39 8.47 -8.52
CA GLU A 45 -4.15 7.74 -9.78
C GLU A 45 -4.23 6.22 -9.62
N GLY A 46 -4.53 5.76 -8.43
CA GLY A 46 -4.53 4.35 -8.07
C GLY A 46 -3.19 3.90 -7.49
N PRO A 47 -3.19 2.83 -6.67
CA PRO A 47 -1.98 2.27 -6.09
C PRO A 47 -1.24 1.40 -7.11
N ASP A 48 0.04 1.12 -6.81
CA ASP A 48 0.84 0.16 -7.57
C ASP A 48 0.55 -1.26 -7.06
N VAL A 49 -0.51 -1.87 -7.57
CA VAL A 49 -0.99 -3.19 -7.11
C VAL A 49 0.09 -4.26 -7.32
N ASP A 50 0.73 -4.28 -8.48
CA ASP A 50 1.77 -5.28 -8.80
C ASP A 50 2.99 -5.12 -7.89
N GLY A 51 3.44 -3.89 -7.67
CA GLY A 51 4.54 -3.60 -6.76
C GLY A 51 4.24 -3.98 -5.32
N LEU A 52 3.01 -3.74 -4.86
CA LEU A 52 2.58 -4.14 -3.51
C LEU A 52 2.49 -5.65 -3.37
N ALA A 53 2.01 -6.37 -4.39
CA ALA A 53 1.99 -7.83 -4.39
C ALA A 53 3.41 -8.39 -4.31
N ARG A 54 4.36 -7.82 -5.04
CA ARG A 54 5.77 -8.19 -4.97
C ARG A 54 6.36 -7.94 -3.59
N SER A 55 6.09 -6.79 -3.00
CA SER A 55 6.55 -6.46 -1.64
C SER A 55 5.99 -7.43 -0.61
N ALA A 56 4.72 -7.81 -0.73
CA ALA A 56 4.09 -8.77 0.16
C ALA A 56 4.74 -10.17 0.09
N GLU A 57 5.23 -10.56 -1.09
CA GLU A 57 5.97 -11.82 -1.25
C GLU A 57 7.37 -11.75 -0.64
N LEU A 58 8.05 -10.62 -0.77
CA LEU A 58 9.44 -10.44 -0.32
C LEU A 58 9.58 -10.20 1.17
N ALA A 59 8.59 -9.56 1.79
CA ALA A 59 8.65 -9.20 3.20
C ALA A 59 8.24 -10.38 4.09
N ASP A 60 8.92 -10.53 5.23
CA ASP A 60 8.59 -11.53 6.25
C ASP A 60 7.56 -11.02 7.27
N ALA A 61 6.99 -9.86 7.04
CA ALA A 61 5.99 -9.22 7.91
C ALA A 61 4.85 -8.66 7.04
N PRO A 62 3.65 -8.45 7.63
CA PRO A 62 2.54 -7.85 6.89
C PRO A 62 2.89 -6.47 6.34
N ILE A 63 2.33 -6.15 5.17
CA ILE A 63 2.51 -4.87 4.49
C ILE A 63 1.26 -4.02 4.71
N ILE A 64 1.46 -2.75 5.05
CA ILE A 64 0.41 -1.73 5.05
C ILE A 64 0.69 -0.81 3.86
N ALA A 65 -0.25 -0.77 2.92
CA ALA A 65 -0.10 0.05 1.71
C ALA A 65 -0.53 1.50 1.98
N SER A 66 0.26 2.45 1.48
CA SER A 66 -0.03 3.89 1.56
C SER A 66 0.32 4.55 0.23
N GLY A 67 -0.56 5.44 -0.24
CA GLY A 67 -0.34 6.24 -1.44
C GLY A 67 -1.15 5.76 -2.65
N GLY A 68 -1.88 6.69 -3.24
CA GLY A 68 -2.55 6.50 -4.52
C GLY A 68 -3.94 5.89 -4.51
N VAL A 69 -4.41 5.34 -3.39
CA VAL A 69 -5.78 4.79 -3.32
C VAL A 69 -6.80 5.88 -3.63
N SER A 70 -7.62 5.66 -4.66
CA SER A 70 -8.54 6.68 -5.16
C SER A 70 -10.00 6.23 -5.24
N SER A 71 -10.27 4.93 -5.22
CA SER A 71 -11.61 4.39 -5.42
C SER A 71 -11.85 3.12 -4.63
N LEU A 72 -13.12 2.71 -4.51
CA LEU A 72 -13.48 1.43 -3.92
C LEU A 72 -12.96 0.25 -4.73
N ALA A 73 -12.81 0.40 -6.04
CA ALA A 73 -12.20 -0.62 -6.90
C ALA A 73 -10.74 -0.89 -6.50
N ASP A 74 -10.01 0.14 -6.09
CA ASP A 74 -8.64 0.00 -5.59
C ASP A 74 -8.62 -0.82 -4.30
N ILE A 75 -9.58 -0.59 -3.40
CA ILE A 75 -9.72 -1.36 -2.15
C ILE A 75 -9.96 -2.84 -2.47
N THR A 76 -10.84 -3.12 -3.42
CA THR A 76 -11.12 -4.51 -3.86
C THR A 76 -9.86 -5.16 -4.41
N ALA A 77 -9.10 -4.47 -5.27
CA ALA A 77 -7.87 -5.00 -5.85
C ALA A 77 -6.82 -5.29 -4.77
N LEU A 78 -6.64 -4.37 -3.83
CA LEU A 78 -5.68 -4.54 -2.74
C LEU A 78 -6.07 -5.67 -1.79
N ALA A 79 -7.36 -5.88 -1.56
CA ALA A 79 -7.85 -6.95 -0.70
C ALA A 79 -7.52 -8.36 -1.22
N GLN A 80 -7.20 -8.49 -2.51
CA GLN A 80 -6.82 -9.77 -3.13
C GLN A 80 -5.34 -10.12 -2.92
N ILE A 81 -4.53 -9.21 -2.41
CA ILE A 81 -3.09 -9.42 -2.25
C ILE A 81 -2.81 -10.20 -0.97
N PRO A 82 -2.28 -11.45 -1.05
CA PRO A 82 -1.87 -12.20 0.15
C PRO A 82 -0.72 -11.46 0.86
N GLY A 83 -0.80 -11.36 2.18
CA GLY A 83 0.23 -10.69 2.98
C GLY A 83 0.04 -9.18 3.13
N LEU A 84 -0.97 -8.61 2.48
CA LEU A 84 -1.33 -7.20 2.71
C LEU A 84 -2.21 -7.13 3.96
N GLY A 85 -1.74 -6.43 4.98
CA GLY A 85 -2.40 -6.34 6.28
C GLY A 85 -3.34 -5.14 6.42
N GLY A 86 -3.21 -4.14 5.57
CA GLY A 86 -4.06 -2.95 5.64
C GLY A 86 -3.70 -1.91 4.60
N VAL A 87 -4.49 -0.85 4.58
CA VAL A 87 -4.36 0.26 3.63
C VAL A 87 -4.58 1.58 4.36
N ILE A 88 -3.73 2.55 4.06
CA ILE A 88 -3.90 3.92 4.51
C ILE A 88 -4.47 4.73 3.36
N THR A 89 -5.60 5.37 3.58
CA THR A 89 -6.19 6.30 2.62
C THR A 89 -6.40 7.66 3.28
N GLY A 90 -6.11 8.71 2.54
CA GLY A 90 -6.24 10.08 3.05
C GLY A 90 -7.04 10.95 2.09
N LYS A 91 -6.43 11.38 1.01
CA LYS A 91 -7.01 12.37 0.09
C LYS A 91 -8.33 11.91 -0.53
N ALA A 92 -8.48 10.63 -0.87
CA ALA A 92 -9.72 10.11 -1.43
C ALA A 92 -10.91 10.28 -0.48
N VAL A 93 -10.70 10.08 0.83
CA VAL A 93 -11.72 10.30 1.85
C VAL A 93 -12.00 11.79 2.01
N TYR A 94 -10.95 12.62 2.07
CA TYR A 94 -11.10 14.07 2.17
C TYR A 94 -11.87 14.67 0.98
N GLU A 95 -11.65 14.16 -0.21
CA GLU A 95 -12.33 14.63 -1.41
C GLU A 95 -13.69 13.96 -1.65
N GLY A 96 -14.14 13.13 -0.73
CA GLY A 96 -15.46 12.52 -0.81
C GLY A 96 -15.59 11.43 -1.87
N ARG A 97 -14.49 10.82 -2.32
CA ARG A 97 -14.50 9.72 -3.27
C ARG A 97 -15.20 8.49 -2.72
N PHE A 98 -14.99 8.25 -1.43
CA PHE A 98 -15.70 7.23 -0.65
C PHE A 98 -15.52 7.55 0.85
N SER A 99 -16.39 6.96 1.67
CA SER A 99 -16.26 7.06 3.12
C SER A 99 -15.49 5.86 3.68
N VAL A 100 -14.99 5.99 4.92
CA VAL A 100 -14.36 4.87 5.62
C VAL A 100 -15.34 3.70 5.75
N ALA A 101 -16.60 3.96 6.04
CA ALA A 101 -17.63 2.92 6.13
C ALA A 101 -17.79 2.15 4.81
N GLN A 102 -17.81 2.85 3.68
CA GLN A 102 -17.87 2.22 2.35
C GLN A 102 -16.63 1.38 2.06
N ALA A 103 -15.44 1.87 2.43
CA ALA A 103 -14.20 1.12 2.27
C ALA A 103 -14.22 -0.18 3.08
N LEU A 104 -14.68 -0.14 4.32
CA LEU A 104 -14.77 -1.33 5.18
C LEU A 104 -15.79 -2.34 4.64
N GLU A 105 -16.93 -1.87 4.12
CA GLU A 105 -17.92 -2.74 3.49
C GLU A 105 -17.36 -3.42 2.24
N THR A 106 -16.68 -2.65 1.39
CA THR A 106 -16.02 -3.17 0.19
C THR A 106 -14.98 -4.23 0.54
N LEU A 107 -14.20 -4.00 1.58
CA LEU A 107 -13.20 -4.96 2.05
C LEU A 107 -13.86 -6.26 2.53
N ARG A 108 -14.94 -6.18 3.30
CA ARG A 108 -15.68 -7.36 3.74
C ARG A 108 -16.24 -8.16 2.57
N ASP A 109 -16.82 -7.48 1.59
CA ASP A 109 -17.38 -8.13 0.40
C ASP A 109 -16.30 -8.84 -0.42
N ALA A 110 -15.15 -8.20 -0.58
CA ALA A 110 -14.00 -8.80 -1.27
C ALA A 110 -13.48 -10.05 -0.54
N GLN A 111 -13.41 -10.01 0.79
CA GLN A 111 -12.97 -11.14 1.61
C GLN A 111 -13.98 -12.29 1.55
N LYS A 112 -15.27 -12.02 1.55
CA LYS A 112 -16.32 -13.05 1.38
C LYS A 112 -16.19 -13.71 0.00
N GLY A 113 -15.97 -12.92 -1.04
CA GLY A 113 -15.78 -13.43 -2.39
C GLY A 113 -14.59 -14.37 -2.51
N ALA A 114 -13.52 -14.14 -1.75
CA ALA A 114 -12.32 -14.97 -1.74
C ALA A 114 -12.56 -16.38 -1.15
N PHE A 115 -13.61 -16.56 -0.35
CA PHE A 115 -13.92 -17.81 0.33
C PHE A 115 -15.18 -18.51 -0.18
N SER A 116 -15.83 -17.94 -1.18
CA SER A 116 -17.07 -18.51 -1.73
C SER A 116 -16.86 -19.42 -2.95
#